data_e93b1b039dd66ffc35d7cca84e00a2ef
#
_entry.id   e93b1b039dd66ffc35d7cca84e00a2ef
#
_cell.length_a   1.000
_cell.length_b   1.000
_cell.length_c   1.000
_cell.angle_alpha   90.00
_cell.angle_beta   90.00
_cell.angle_gamma   90.00
#
_symmetry.space_group_name_H-M   'P 1'
#
loop_
_entity.id
_entity.type
_entity.pdbx_description
1 polymer ?
#
loop_
_entity_poly.entity_id
_entity_poly.type
_entity_poly.pdbx_seq_one_letter_code
_entity_poly.pdbx_strand_id
1 'polypeptide(L)'
;MIKIIQLTTGEMIIADIDDKNEIENPLFIHQQAQEGQGPKVNLFPYNILGEGKISLNPNNIVWTVDPEQQLLNQYQSVFSQIITPPDPKVTPIK
;
A
#
# COMPACT_ATOMS: atom_id res chain seq x y z
N MET A 1 4.92 -6.65 8.24
CA MET A 1 4.36 -5.54 9.01
C MET A 1 4.06 -4.38 8.08
N ILE A 2 2.88 -3.84 8.16
CA ILE A 2 2.45 -2.79 7.23
C ILE A 2 2.94 -1.44 7.70
N LYS A 3 3.67 -0.73 6.85
CA LYS A 3 4.28 0.55 7.17
C LYS A 3 4.10 1.55 6.03
N ILE A 4 4.09 2.83 6.39
CA ILE A 4 4.27 3.89 5.41
C ILE A 4 5.77 4.12 5.30
N ILE A 5 6.25 4.17 4.06
CA ILE A 5 7.68 4.26 3.77
C ILE A 5 7.92 5.49 2.89
N GLN A 6 8.77 6.38 3.37
CA GLN A 6 9.20 7.55 2.57
C GLN A 6 10.51 7.20 1.88
N LEU A 7 10.53 7.36 0.57
CA LEU A 7 11.70 7.08 -0.23
C LEU A 7 12.47 8.35 -0.57
N THR A 8 13.78 8.20 -0.84
CA THR A 8 14.62 9.33 -1.21
C THR A 8 14.21 9.98 -2.51
N THR A 9 13.46 9.28 -3.34
CA THR A 9 12.92 9.82 -4.58
C THR A 9 11.79 10.81 -4.36
N GLY A 10 11.30 10.91 -3.12
CA GLY A 10 10.15 11.75 -2.79
C GLY A 10 8.84 11.00 -2.75
N GLU A 11 8.84 9.75 -3.18
CA GLU A 11 7.64 8.93 -3.18
C GLU A 11 7.36 8.40 -1.78
N MET A 12 6.06 8.30 -1.46
CA MET A 12 5.61 7.70 -0.21
C MET A 12 4.74 6.51 -0.56
N ILE A 13 5.05 5.37 0.03
CA ILE A 13 4.31 4.14 -0.25
C ILE A 13 3.83 3.52 1.05
N ILE A 14 2.80 2.69 0.95
CA ILE A 14 2.36 1.84 2.05
C ILE A 14 2.49 0.39 1.57
N ALA A 15 3.11 -0.45 2.39
CA ALA A 15 3.41 -1.81 1.99
C ALA A 15 3.66 -2.68 3.20
N ASP A 16 3.61 -3.99 3.00
CA ASP A 16 4.04 -4.95 3.98
C ASP A 16 5.54 -5.10 3.84
N ILE A 17 6.29 -4.69 4.86
CA ILE A 17 7.75 -4.72 4.83
C ILE A 17 8.27 -5.66 5.91
N ASP A 18 9.29 -6.47 5.58
CA ASP A 18 9.92 -7.35 6.53
C ASP A 18 11.24 -6.76 7.04
N ASP A 19 11.95 -7.52 7.87
CA ASP A 19 13.18 -7.05 8.49
C ASP A 19 14.37 -7.02 7.52
N LYS A 20 14.18 -7.52 6.31
CA LYS A 20 15.20 -7.47 5.25
C LYS A 20 14.92 -6.37 4.24
N ASN A 21 13.96 -5.50 4.53
CA ASN A 21 13.54 -4.41 3.64
C ASN A 21 12.96 -4.90 2.32
N GLU A 22 12.37 -6.08 2.34
CA GLU A 22 11.60 -6.59 1.22
C GLU A 22 10.14 -6.23 1.43
N ILE A 23 9.49 -5.74 0.39
CA ILE A 23 8.10 -5.29 0.50
C ILE A 23 7.19 -6.10 -0.41
N GLU A 24 5.96 -6.28 0.04
CA GLU A 24 4.90 -6.90 -0.74
C GLU A 24 3.72 -5.95 -0.81
N ASN A 25 3.00 -6.04 -1.91
CA ASN A 25 1.76 -5.30 -2.13
C ASN A 25 1.93 -3.81 -1.90
N PRO A 26 2.93 -3.16 -2.54
CA PRO A 26 3.12 -1.74 -2.33
C PRO A 26 2.08 -0.91 -3.07
N LEU A 27 1.55 0.10 -2.38
CA LEU A 27 0.67 1.09 -3.00
C LEU A 27 1.31 2.46 -2.84
N PHE A 28 1.27 3.22 -3.92
CA PHE A 28 1.73 4.60 -3.90
C PHE A 28 0.68 5.46 -3.22
N ILE A 29 1.12 6.29 -2.28
CA ILE A 29 0.24 7.20 -1.54
C ILE A 29 0.25 8.55 -2.26
N HIS A 30 -0.92 8.96 -2.74
CA HIS A 30 -1.10 10.25 -3.37
C HIS A 30 -2.05 11.07 -2.53
N GLN A 31 -1.62 12.24 -2.09
CA GLN A 31 -2.44 13.17 -1.34
C GLN A 31 -2.91 14.27 -2.27
N GLN A 32 -4.19 14.55 -2.23
CA GLN A 32 -4.79 15.57 -3.03
C GLN A 32 -5.49 16.58 -2.12
N ALA A 33 -5.13 17.85 -2.26
CA ALA A 33 -5.76 18.90 -1.48
C ALA A 33 -7.21 19.06 -1.87
N GLN A 34 -8.05 19.26 -0.87
CA GLN A 34 -9.47 19.52 -1.09
C GLN A 34 -9.84 20.80 -0.36
N GLU A 35 -10.55 21.65 -1.04
CA GLU A 35 -11.00 22.91 -0.45
C GLU A 35 -12.01 22.62 0.66
N GLY A 36 -11.76 23.22 1.84
CA GLY A 36 -12.66 23.08 2.98
C GLY A 36 -12.63 21.76 3.68
N GLN A 37 -11.73 20.88 3.29
CA GLN A 37 -11.60 19.54 3.90
C GLN A 37 -10.15 19.18 4.03
N GLY A 38 -9.89 18.11 4.78
CA GLY A 38 -8.54 17.56 4.85
C GLY A 38 -8.13 16.95 3.52
N PRO A 39 -6.85 16.60 3.37
CA PRO A 39 -6.38 16.01 2.12
C PRO A 39 -7.06 14.69 1.84
N LYS A 40 -7.36 14.47 0.57
CA LYS A 40 -7.86 13.18 0.11
C LYS A 40 -6.66 12.28 -0.18
N VAL A 41 -6.69 11.08 0.35
CA VAL A 41 -5.61 10.11 0.13
C VAL A 41 -6.08 9.07 -0.86
N ASN A 42 -5.32 8.93 -1.95
CA ASN A 42 -5.58 7.91 -2.96
C ASN A 42 -4.43 6.92 -2.93
N LEU A 43 -4.75 5.64 -3.10
CA LEU A 43 -3.77 4.57 -3.15
C LEU A 43 -3.76 3.96 -4.55
N PHE A 44 -2.57 3.90 -5.16
CA PHE A 44 -2.40 3.34 -6.49
C PHE A 44 -1.36 2.23 -6.45
N PRO A 45 -1.47 1.20 -7.30
CA PRO A 45 -0.43 0.18 -7.36
C PRO A 45 0.92 0.81 -7.69
N TYR A 46 1.92 0.49 -6.89
CA TYR A 46 3.25 1.05 -7.06
C TYR A 46 4.02 0.34 -8.17
N ASN A 47 3.83 -0.96 -8.28
CA ASN A 47 4.52 -1.77 -9.28
C ASN A 47 3.49 -2.64 -10.01
N ILE A 48 3.10 -2.21 -11.19
CA ILE A 48 2.08 -2.91 -11.98
C ILE A 48 2.70 -3.81 -13.05
N LEU A 49 4.02 -3.77 -13.21
CA LEU A 49 4.68 -4.50 -14.28
C LEU A 49 5.46 -5.71 -13.78
N GLY A 50 5.69 -5.81 -12.49
CA GLY A 50 6.45 -6.90 -11.92
C GLY A 50 5.62 -7.78 -11.01
N GLU A 51 6.20 -8.86 -10.58
CA GLU A 51 5.57 -9.80 -9.67
C GLU A 51 6.49 -10.06 -8.48
N GLY A 52 5.88 -10.42 -7.35
CA GLY A 52 6.63 -10.83 -6.18
C GLY A 52 7.05 -9.67 -5.31
N LYS A 53 8.01 -9.95 -4.45
CA LYS A 53 8.50 -8.97 -3.50
C LYS A 53 9.50 -8.03 -4.15
N ILE A 54 9.48 -6.80 -3.67
CA ILE A 54 10.45 -5.79 -4.09
C ILE A 54 11.48 -5.65 -2.98
N SER A 55 12.74 -5.75 -3.34
CA SER A 55 13.83 -5.58 -2.40
C SER A 55 14.24 -4.12 -2.39
N LEU A 56 14.02 -3.43 -1.27
CA LEU A 56 14.37 -2.02 -1.16
C LEU A 56 15.79 -1.87 -0.66
N ASN A 57 16.53 -0.96 -1.26
CA ASN A 57 17.83 -0.58 -0.74
C ASN A 57 17.60 0.28 0.51
N PRO A 58 18.13 -0.11 1.68
CA PRO A 58 17.90 0.68 2.90
C PRO A 58 18.40 2.12 2.80
N ASN A 59 19.37 2.39 1.92
CA ASN A 59 19.85 3.76 1.71
C ASN A 59 18.81 4.63 1.02
N ASN A 60 17.80 4.05 0.43
CA ASN A 60 16.73 4.79 -0.24
C ASN A 60 15.52 5.00 0.66
N ILE A 61 15.55 4.48 1.87
CA ILE A 61 14.46 4.65 2.83
C ILE A 61 14.81 5.81 3.75
N VAL A 62 13.98 6.85 3.74
CA VAL A 62 14.18 8.01 4.61
C VAL A 62 13.67 7.70 6.01
N TRP A 63 12.43 7.19 6.09
CA TRP A 63 11.82 6.78 7.35
C TRP A 63 10.66 5.84 7.08
N THR A 64 10.27 5.12 8.12
CA THR A 64 9.06 4.30 8.10
C THR A 64 8.25 4.63 9.34
N VAL A 65 6.93 4.60 9.21
CA VAL A 65 6.02 4.83 10.34
C VAL A 65 4.83 3.89 10.23
N ASP A 66 4.16 3.69 11.33
CA ASP A 66 2.92 2.93 11.34
C ASP A 66 1.81 3.78 10.74
N PRO A 67 0.95 3.18 9.88
CA PRO A 67 -0.16 3.94 9.32
C PRO A 67 -1.25 4.19 10.35
N GLU A 68 -1.99 5.29 10.16
CA GLU A 68 -3.23 5.52 10.91
C GLU A 68 -4.21 4.39 10.61
N GLN A 69 -5.13 4.17 11.55
CA GLN A 69 -6.08 3.08 11.40
C GLN A 69 -6.94 3.23 10.14
N GLN A 70 -7.35 4.44 9.80
CA GLN A 70 -8.15 4.67 8.59
C GLN A 70 -7.39 4.30 7.33
N LEU A 71 -6.12 4.69 7.26
CA LEU A 71 -5.28 4.37 6.11
C LEU A 71 -5.02 2.87 6.03
N LEU A 72 -4.77 2.26 7.18
CA LEU A 72 -4.56 0.81 7.24
C LEU A 72 -5.79 0.07 6.75
N ASN A 73 -6.97 0.50 7.16
CA ASN A 73 -8.22 -0.10 6.71
C ASN A 73 -8.40 0.04 5.20
N GLN A 74 -8.07 1.22 4.67
CA GLN A 74 -8.14 1.48 3.24
C GLN A 74 -7.20 0.56 2.46
N TYR A 75 -5.98 0.41 2.95
CA TYR A 75 -4.98 -0.47 2.34
C TYR A 75 -5.46 -1.92 2.35
N GLN A 76 -5.93 -2.40 3.49
CA GLN A 76 -6.39 -3.77 3.63
C GLN A 76 -7.62 -4.03 2.77
N SER A 77 -8.49 -3.03 2.65
CA SER A 77 -9.68 -3.14 1.82
C SER A 77 -9.34 -3.37 0.35
N VAL A 78 -8.31 -2.69 -0.16
CA VAL A 78 -7.87 -2.86 -1.53
C VAL A 78 -7.49 -4.33 -1.78
N PHE A 79 -6.70 -4.90 -0.90
CA PHE A 79 -6.22 -6.26 -1.10
C PHE A 79 -7.25 -7.32 -0.75
N SER A 80 -8.18 -7.02 0.14
CA SER A 80 -9.31 -7.91 0.38
C SER A 80 -10.16 -8.08 -0.87
N GLN A 81 -10.39 -7.00 -1.58
CA GLN A 81 -11.18 -7.04 -2.80
C GLN A 81 -10.48 -7.81 -3.92
N ILE A 82 -9.14 -7.74 -3.94
CA ILE A 82 -8.36 -8.42 -4.97
C ILE A 82 -8.18 -9.89 -4.64
N ILE A 83 -7.93 -10.21 -3.38
CA ILE A 83 -7.57 -11.55 -2.93
C ILE A 83 -8.79 -12.41 -2.71
N THR A 84 -9.91 -11.83 -2.29
CA THR A 84 -11.11 -12.58 -1.96
C THR A 84 -11.66 -13.23 -3.21
N PRO A 85 -11.72 -14.57 -3.28
CA PRO A 85 -12.35 -15.23 -4.43
C PRO A 85 -13.83 -14.95 -4.40
N PRO A 86 -14.41 -14.89 -5.46
CA PRO A 86 -15.85 -14.73 -5.53
C PRO A 86 -16.57 -15.90 -4.90
N ASP A 87 -16.26 -16.31 -4.25
CA ASP A 87 -16.66 -17.15 -3.68
C ASP A 87 -17.11 -18.05 -3.92
N PRO A 88 -16.83 -18.43 -4.14
CA PRO A 88 -17.19 -19.04 -4.41
C PRO A 88 -17.90 -19.47 -4.01
N LYS A 89 -17.73 -19.42 -3.98
CA LYS A 89 -18.42 -19.37 -3.67
C LYS A 89 -18.93 -18.84 -3.75
N VAL A 90 -18.65 -18.70 -4.10
CA VAL A 90 -19.26 -18.13 -4.38
C VAL A 90 -19.37 -17.99 -5.01
N THR A 91 -19.34 -18.19 -5.34
CA THR A 91 -19.78 -18.05 -5.87
C THR A 91 -20.22 -17.94 -6.22
N PRO A 92 -20.38 -18.16 -6.48
CA PRO A 92 -20.96 -17.99 -6.83
C PRO A 92 -21.43 -17.85 -7.06
N ILE A 93 -21.49 -18.01 -7.31
CA ILE A 93 -22.07 -17.86 -7.47
C ILE A 93 -22.70 -17.83 -7.57
N LYS A 94 -22.75 -18.09 -7.76
CA LYS A 94 -23.44 -17.98 -7.73
C LYS A 94 -23.92 -17.78 -7.52
#